data_2bd68f1db8a76dc2d42a9671a70462c9
#
_entry.id   2bd68f1db8a76dc2d42a9671a70462c9
#
_cell.length_a   1.000
_cell.length_b   1.000
_cell.length_c   1.000
_cell.angle_alpha   90.00
_cell.angle_beta   90.00
_cell.angle_gamma   90.00
#
_symmetry.space_group_name_H-M   'P 1'
#
loop_
_entity.id
_entity.type
_entity.pdbx_description
1 polymer ?
#
loop_
_entity_poly.entity_id
_entity_poly.type
_entity_poly.pdbx_seq_one_letter_code
_entity_poly.pdbx_strand_id
1 'polypeptide(L)' 'VVDPYNAKLDRIAYCESTGRWYLDTGNGFYGGLQFTLGTWHSVGGIGYPNNNTILEQKYRAVLVYKRRGSWADWPVCGYR' A
#
# COMPACT_ATOMS: atom_id res chain seq x y z
N VAL A 1 12.62 -8.06 -2.94
CA VAL A 1 11.23 -8.16 -3.39
C VAL A 1 10.60 -6.80 -3.60
N VAL A 2 10.92 -5.85 -2.72
CA VAL A 2 10.40 -4.49 -2.86
C VAL A 2 11.10 -3.73 -4.00
N ASP A 3 12.41 -3.91 -4.16
CA ASP A 3 13.10 -3.43 -5.34
C ASP A 3 12.71 -4.31 -6.53
N PRO A 4 12.52 -3.78 -7.70
CA PRO A 4 12.75 -2.41 -8.18
C PRO A 4 11.56 -1.47 -7.98
N TYR A 5 10.55 -1.83 -7.20
CA TYR A 5 9.30 -1.08 -7.08
C TYR A 5 9.36 0.03 -6.03
N ASN A 6 10.47 0.14 -5.30
CA ASN A 6 10.54 1.03 -4.13
C ASN A 6 10.22 2.49 -4.45
N ALA A 7 10.80 3.03 -5.51
CA ALA A 7 10.55 4.41 -5.89
C ALA A 7 9.09 4.63 -6.32
N LYS A 8 8.52 3.67 -7.02
CA LYS A 8 7.10 3.73 -7.41
C LYS A 8 6.20 3.74 -6.19
N LEU A 9 6.49 2.89 -5.20
CA LEU A 9 5.70 2.80 -3.98
C LEU A 9 5.81 4.07 -3.15
N ASP A 10 6.99 4.70 -3.11
CA ASP A 10 7.14 5.99 -2.44
C ASP A 10 6.28 7.07 -3.10
N ARG A 11 6.20 7.08 -4.42
CA ARG A 11 5.33 8.02 -5.13
C ARG A 11 3.86 7.78 -4.84
N ILE A 12 3.44 6.51 -4.81
CA ILE A 12 2.06 6.16 -4.48
C ILE A 12 1.74 6.60 -3.05
N ALA A 13 2.62 6.34 -2.11
CA ALA A 13 2.42 6.73 -0.71
C ALA A 13 2.34 8.25 -0.57
N TYR A 14 3.17 8.99 -1.28
CA TYR A 14 3.11 10.45 -1.23
C TYR A 14 1.76 10.95 -1.78
N CYS A 15 1.28 10.35 -2.86
CA CYS A 15 0.00 10.68 -3.45
C CYS A 15 -1.17 10.31 -2.52
N GLU A 16 -1.12 9.13 -1.89
CA GLU A 16 -2.23 8.63 -1.08
C GLU A 16 -2.29 9.26 0.31
N SER A 17 -1.15 9.44 0.96
CA SER A 17 -1.10 9.83 2.37
C SER A 17 -0.11 10.94 2.65
N THR A 18 0.50 11.55 1.63
CA THR A 18 1.63 12.48 1.75
C THR A 18 2.81 11.87 2.50
N GLY A 19 3.01 10.56 2.33
CA GLY A 19 4.10 9.84 2.96
C GLY A 19 3.87 9.49 4.43
N ARG A 20 2.63 9.55 4.90
CA ARG A 20 2.31 9.22 6.30
C ARG A 20 2.01 7.72 6.41
N TRP A 21 3.05 6.94 6.61
CA TRP A 21 2.97 5.48 6.59
C TRP A 21 2.13 4.86 7.71
N TYR A 22 1.90 5.61 8.80
CA TYR A 22 1.16 5.11 9.96
C TYR A 22 -0.22 5.76 10.09
N LEU A 23 -0.72 6.33 8.99
CA LEU A 23 -1.99 7.06 8.98
C LEU A 23 -3.18 6.12 9.17
N ASP A 24 -4.10 6.53 10.04
CA ASP A 24 -5.42 5.93 10.21
C ASP A 24 -6.39 7.05 10.58
N THR A 25 -7.18 7.47 9.60
CA THR A 25 -8.15 8.56 9.82
C THR A 25 -9.57 8.04 10.07
N GLY A 26 -9.75 6.73 10.16
CA GLY A 26 -11.06 6.15 10.38
C GLY A 26 -11.95 6.11 9.14
N ASN A 27 -11.39 6.32 7.95
CA ASN A 27 -12.14 6.34 6.69
C ASN A 27 -12.17 4.98 5.97
N GLY A 28 -11.66 3.92 6.60
CA GLY A 28 -11.62 2.59 6.00
C GLY A 28 -10.36 2.31 5.20
N PHE A 29 -9.45 3.27 5.10
CA PHE A 29 -8.15 3.11 4.44
C PHE A 29 -7.03 3.31 5.44
N TYR A 30 -5.98 2.51 5.35
CA TYR A 30 -4.95 2.43 6.38
C TYR A 30 -3.55 2.48 5.79
N GLY A 31 -2.66 3.18 6.49
CA GLY A 31 -1.24 3.18 6.19
C GLY A 31 -0.85 4.14 5.08
N GLY A 32 0.42 4.07 4.69
CA GLY A 32 0.98 4.97 3.69
C GLY A 32 0.39 4.78 2.30
N LEU A 33 -0.01 3.55 1.99
CA LEU A 33 -0.56 3.20 0.68
C LEU A 33 -2.08 3.11 0.69
N GLN A 34 -2.71 3.42 1.81
CA GLN A 34 -4.16 3.47 1.96
C GLN A 34 -4.84 2.17 1.53
N PHE A 35 -4.40 1.07 2.14
CA PHE A 35 -5.04 -0.23 1.94
C PHE A 35 -6.42 -0.28 2.58
N THR A 36 -7.36 -0.98 1.95
CA THR A 36 -8.51 -1.52 2.67
C THR A 36 -8.05 -2.78 3.42
N LEU A 37 -8.76 -3.13 4.50
CA LEU A 37 -8.42 -4.35 5.23
C LEU A 37 -8.61 -5.60 4.37
N GLY A 38 -9.64 -5.62 3.53
CA GLY A 38 -9.86 -6.76 2.64
C GLY A 38 -8.68 -7.00 1.71
N THR A 39 -8.19 -5.96 1.05
CA THR A 39 -7.03 -6.08 0.17
C THR A 39 -5.78 -6.48 0.95
N TRP A 40 -5.55 -5.85 2.10
CA TRP A 40 -4.42 -6.15 2.96
C TRP A 40 -4.38 -7.63 3.37
N HIS A 41 -5.49 -8.13 3.89
CA HIS A 41 -5.58 -9.52 4.34
C HIS A 41 -5.52 -10.50 3.17
N SER A 42 -6.00 -10.11 1.99
CA SER A 42 -6.00 -10.99 0.81
C SER A 42 -4.60 -11.37 0.33
N VAL A 43 -3.59 -10.57 0.67
CA VAL A 43 -2.19 -10.86 0.34
C VAL A 43 -1.40 -11.28 1.58
N GLY A 44 -2.08 -11.73 2.63
CA GLY A 44 -1.44 -12.25 3.84
C GLY A 44 -1.01 -11.20 4.84
N GLY A 45 -1.42 -9.95 4.68
CA GLY A 45 -1.16 -8.92 5.68
C GLY A 45 -1.86 -9.26 6.99
N ILE A 46 -1.21 -8.96 8.12
CA ILE A 46 -1.73 -9.29 9.44
C ILE A 46 -2.04 -7.99 10.18
N GLY A 47 -3.17 -7.96 10.88
CA GLY A 47 -3.60 -6.79 11.62
C GLY A 47 -3.99 -5.65 10.69
N TYR A 48 -3.59 -4.45 11.04
CA TYR A 48 -3.88 -3.24 10.26
C TYR A 48 -2.62 -2.77 9.55
N PRO A 49 -2.74 -2.33 8.28
CA PRO A 49 -1.57 -1.88 7.53
C PRO A 49 -0.74 -0.82 8.25
N ASN A 50 -1.41 0.15 8.89
CA ASN A 50 -0.74 1.25 9.57
C ASN A 50 0.01 0.82 10.85
N ASN A 51 -0.23 -0.39 11.34
CA ASN A 51 0.49 -0.96 12.48
C ASN A 51 1.67 -1.81 12.05
N ASN A 52 1.98 -1.84 10.77
CA ASN A 52 3.11 -2.60 10.24
C ASN A 52 4.19 -1.67 9.74
N THR A 53 5.40 -2.20 9.59
CA THR A 53 6.54 -1.41 9.12
C THR A 53 6.30 -0.91 7.69
N ILE A 54 7.03 0.15 7.33
CA ILE A 54 7.00 0.66 5.95
C ILE A 54 7.38 -0.44 4.96
N LEU A 55 8.40 -1.22 5.28
CA LEU A 55 8.84 -2.31 4.40
C LEU A 55 7.76 -3.38 4.23
N GLU A 56 7.08 -3.75 5.30
CA GLU A 56 5.99 -4.72 5.24
C GLU A 56 4.84 -4.20 4.39
N GLN A 57 4.47 -2.94 4.55
CA GLN A 57 3.43 -2.33 3.73
C GLN A 57 3.82 -2.35 2.26
N LYS A 58 5.06 -2.00 1.94
CA LYS A 58 5.56 -2.05 0.56
C LYS A 58 5.56 -3.47 0.00
N TYR A 59 5.99 -4.44 0.81
CA TYR A 59 6.03 -5.84 0.38
C TYR A 59 4.62 -6.34 0.00
N ARG A 60 3.63 -6.06 0.83
CA ARG A 60 2.25 -6.48 0.54
C ARG A 60 1.71 -5.77 -0.70
N ALA A 61 2.09 -4.52 -0.92
CA ALA A 61 1.70 -3.79 -2.13
C ALA A 61 2.28 -4.43 -3.39
N VAL A 62 3.52 -4.90 -3.34
CA VAL A 62 4.12 -5.62 -4.46
C VAL A 62 3.33 -6.90 -4.76
N LEU A 63 2.90 -7.62 -3.72
CA LEU A 63 2.08 -8.82 -3.91
C LEU A 63 0.74 -8.48 -4.56
N VAL A 64 0.11 -7.38 -4.17
CA VAL A 64 -1.13 -6.91 -4.81
C VAL A 64 -0.88 -6.62 -6.28
N TYR A 65 0.18 -5.88 -6.59
CA TYR A 65 0.55 -5.55 -7.97
C TYR A 65 0.76 -6.83 -8.80
N LYS A 66 1.51 -7.79 -8.27
CA LYS A 66 1.82 -9.01 -9.01
C LYS A 66 0.58 -9.87 -9.24
N ARG A 67 -0.29 -9.97 -8.25
CA ARG A 67 -1.54 -10.73 -8.40
C ARG A 67 -2.48 -10.06 -9.39
N ARG A 68 -2.57 -8.74 -9.34
CA ARG A 68 -3.45 -7.96 -10.22
C ARG A 68 -2.89 -7.82 -11.63
N GLY A 69 -1.58 -7.81 -11.77
CA GLY A 69 -0.90 -7.55 -13.04
C GLY A 69 -0.85 -6.06 -13.38
N SER A 70 -1.25 -5.19 -12.47
CA SER A 70 -1.24 -3.75 -12.70
C SER A 70 -1.38 -3.02 -11.36
N TRP A 71 -1.27 -1.68 -11.41
CA TRP A 71 -1.46 -0.83 -10.23
C TRP A 71 -2.92 -0.39 -10.06
N ALA A 72 -3.87 -1.16 -10.59
CA ALA A 72 -5.29 -0.77 -10.62
C ALA A 72 -5.92 -0.63 -9.24
N ASP A 73 -5.34 -1.25 -8.20
CA ASP A 73 -5.84 -1.09 -6.84
C ASP A 73 -5.55 0.31 -6.29
N TRP A 74 -4.73 1.08 -7.00
CA TRP A 74 -4.50 2.51 -6.77
C TRP A 74 -4.91 3.26 -8.04
N PRO A 75 -6.22 3.46 -8.26
CA PRO A 75 -6.73 3.87 -9.59
C PRO A 75 -6.27 5.27 -10.03
N VAL A 76 -5.90 6.11 -9.09
CA VAL A 76 -5.36 7.44 -9.40
C VAL A 76 -3.86 7.46 -9.13
N CYS A 77 -3.46 7.17 -7.90
CA CYS A 77 -2.06 7.30 -7.47
C CYS A 77 -1.16 6.25 -8.10
N GLY A 78 -1.69 5.10 -8.46
CA GLY A 78 -0.90 4.03 -9.10
C GLY A 78 -0.34 4.40 -10.47
N TYR A 79 -0.86 5.45 -11.08
CA TYR A 79 -0.46 5.90 -12.43
C TYR A 79 0.24 7.24 -12.43
N ARG A 80 0.71 7.68 -11.29
CA ARG A 80 1.44 8.94 -11.15
C ARG A 80 2.95 8.81 -11.09
#